data_fa6a4c2eb81591bd11627e2d18e417b7
#
_entry.id   fa6a4c2eb81591bd11627e2d18e417b7
#
_cell.length_a   1.000
_cell.length_b   1.000
_cell.length_c   1.000
_cell.angle_alpha   90.00
_cell.angle_beta   90.00
_cell.angle_gamma   90.00
#
_symmetry.space_group_name_H-M   'P 1'
#
loop_
_entity.id
_entity.type
_entity.pdbx_description
1 polymer ?
#
loop_
_entity_poly.entity_id
_entity_poly.type
_entity_poly.pdbx_seq_one_letter_code
_entity_poly.pdbx_strand_id
1 'polypeptide(L)'
;MASQPILDDEMNETGQEVENSPLHIRDIIAAESVTDLLDDTQLANIGQRCLTDLGIDENSRKDWLVSYRKWLDTAMQVAKSKTTPWPGAANVIVPILTTASIQFHARAYPAIVDNAQLVKVKALGPQNEDKSARADRISDHMAWQLTEDMPSWEEETDRLLLMLPIIGCVFRKTWFDPVERRNVSEMVSAEDFVVNYWAKSLKDTPRYSQILRFYPHQVKERITAGLWRDIGTVLPSDDRRNESSDDDGLIVFIEQHCRIDLGDDGYPEIS
;
A
#
# COMPACT_ATOMS: atom_id res chain seq x y z
N MET A 1 -4.59 -46.18 33.90
CA MET A 1 -4.00 -46.69 32.65
C MET A 1 -4.42 -45.73 31.55
N ALA A 2 -3.57 -44.78 31.25
CA ALA A 2 -3.77 -43.82 30.17
C ALA A 2 -2.80 -44.22 29.04
N SER A 3 -3.36 -44.55 27.89
CA SER A 3 -2.63 -44.87 26.68
C SER A 3 -2.15 -43.58 26.01
N GLN A 4 -0.84 -43.46 25.80
CA GLN A 4 -0.21 -42.45 24.97
C GLN A 4 -0.54 -42.73 23.50
N PRO A 5 -0.75 -41.71 22.67
CA PRO A 5 -0.79 -41.88 21.23
C PRO A 5 0.62 -42.07 20.69
N ILE A 6 0.76 -43.05 19.82
CA ILE A 6 1.96 -43.36 19.05
C ILE A 6 2.04 -42.32 17.95
N LEU A 7 3.13 -41.56 17.90
CA LEU A 7 3.53 -40.76 16.75
C LEU A 7 4.11 -41.71 15.71
N ASP A 8 3.43 -41.91 14.61
CA ASP A 8 3.97 -42.61 13.45
C ASP A 8 4.93 -41.65 12.71
N ASP A 9 6.22 -41.93 12.80
CA ASP A 9 7.26 -41.29 11.98
C ASP A 9 7.12 -41.77 10.51
N GLU A 10 6.62 -40.91 9.64
CA GLU A 10 6.68 -41.15 8.19
C GLU A 10 8.10 -40.91 7.70
N MET A 11 8.90 -41.96 7.56
CA MET A 11 10.16 -41.93 6.83
C MET A 11 9.92 -42.10 5.33
N ASN A 12 10.52 -41.22 4.52
CA ASN A 12 10.49 -41.37 3.06
C ASN A 12 11.49 -42.46 2.60
N GLU A 13 11.29 -42.98 1.39
CA GLU A 13 12.06 -44.11 0.80
C GLU A 13 13.59 -43.87 0.66
N THR A 14 14.11 -42.70 0.99
CA THR A 14 15.53 -42.33 0.96
C THR A 14 16.21 -42.24 2.31
N GLY A 15 15.48 -42.49 3.42
CA GLY A 15 16.06 -42.52 4.76
C GLY A 15 16.63 -41.18 5.26
N GLN A 16 16.26 -40.06 4.66
CA GLN A 16 16.51 -38.74 5.20
C GLN A 16 15.27 -38.27 5.95
N GLU A 17 15.44 -37.98 7.23
CA GLU A 17 14.43 -37.25 7.99
C GLU A 17 14.17 -35.93 7.27
N VAL A 18 12.94 -35.77 6.78
CA VAL A 18 12.47 -34.44 6.35
C VAL A 18 12.26 -33.68 7.64
N GLU A 19 13.24 -32.86 7.99
CA GLU A 19 13.20 -31.97 9.15
C GLU A 19 12.13 -30.89 8.92
N ASN A 20 10.86 -31.29 9.02
CA ASN A 20 9.71 -30.39 9.01
C ASN A 20 9.53 -29.82 10.43
N SER A 21 10.62 -29.26 10.98
CA SER A 21 10.58 -28.56 12.24
C SER A 21 9.80 -27.26 12.01
N PRO A 22 8.75 -26.98 12.79
CA PRO A 22 8.04 -25.70 12.69
C PRO A 22 9.04 -24.57 12.90
N LEU A 23 8.97 -23.54 12.05
CA LEU A 23 9.82 -22.36 12.14
C LEU A 23 9.70 -21.75 13.54
N HIS A 24 10.81 -21.70 14.26
CA HIS A 24 10.77 -21.18 15.62
C HIS A 24 10.70 -19.63 15.55
N ILE A 25 9.83 -19.00 16.33
CA ILE A 25 9.65 -17.55 16.38
C ILE A 25 10.97 -16.78 16.57
N ARG A 26 11.96 -17.39 17.23
CA ARG A 26 13.32 -16.83 17.40
C ARG A 26 14.08 -16.75 16.08
N ASP A 27 13.90 -17.70 15.20
CA ASP A 27 14.58 -17.77 13.90
C ASP A 27 13.94 -16.72 12.96
N ILE A 28 12.62 -16.58 13.03
CA ILE A 28 11.88 -15.54 12.30
C ILE A 28 12.33 -14.13 12.71
N ILE A 29 12.47 -13.88 14.02
CA ILE A 29 12.93 -12.57 14.55
C ILE A 29 14.40 -12.30 14.22
N ALA A 30 15.23 -13.35 14.16
CA ALA A 30 16.67 -13.24 13.89
C ALA A 30 17.00 -13.12 12.39
N ALA A 31 16.09 -13.52 11.51
CA ALA A 31 16.31 -13.50 10.08
C ALA A 31 16.22 -12.06 9.53
N GLU A 32 17.10 -11.70 8.60
CA GLU A 32 17.05 -10.43 7.88
C GLU A 32 15.82 -10.40 6.94
N SER A 33 15.49 -11.56 6.36
CA SER A 33 14.29 -11.76 5.57
C SER A 33 13.68 -13.14 5.87
N VAL A 34 12.38 -13.19 6.10
CA VAL A 34 11.65 -14.44 6.31
C VAL A 34 11.69 -15.35 5.07
N THR A 35 11.86 -14.76 3.89
CA THR A 35 11.99 -15.52 2.63
C THR A 35 13.20 -16.45 2.60
N ASP A 36 14.23 -16.15 3.41
CA ASP A 36 15.46 -16.97 3.47
C ASP A 36 15.24 -18.25 4.29
N LEU A 37 14.18 -18.29 5.08
CA LEU A 37 13.80 -19.44 5.90
C LEU A 37 12.80 -20.38 5.20
N LEU A 38 12.26 -19.97 4.06
CA LEU A 38 11.20 -20.66 3.33
C LEU A 38 11.73 -21.26 2.04
N ASP A 39 11.24 -22.43 1.68
CA ASP A 39 11.53 -23.03 0.38
C ASP A 39 10.68 -22.41 -0.74
N ASP A 40 11.06 -22.66 -1.98
CA ASP A 40 10.39 -22.11 -3.16
C ASP A 40 8.91 -22.56 -3.26
N THR A 41 8.58 -23.74 -2.76
CA THR A 41 7.22 -24.27 -2.77
C THR A 41 6.35 -23.54 -1.76
N GLN A 42 6.89 -23.29 -0.57
CA GLN A 42 6.22 -22.51 0.49
C GLN A 42 5.98 -21.07 0.03
N LEU A 43 6.99 -20.44 -0.57
CA LEU A 43 6.89 -19.10 -1.15
C LEU A 43 5.82 -19.02 -2.25
N ALA A 44 5.78 -20.02 -3.15
CA ALA A 44 4.76 -20.09 -4.19
C ALA A 44 3.34 -20.24 -3.60
N ASN A 45 3.17 -21.05 -2.56
CA ASN A 45 1.89 -21.23 -1.87
C ASN A 45 1.43 -19.94 -1.18
N ILE A 46 2.34 -19.23 -0.51
CA ILE A 46 2.06 -17.91 0.09
C ILE A 46 1.65 -16.91 -0.99
N GLY A 47 2.38 -16.85 -2.11
CA GLY A 47 2.05 -15.98 -3.23
C GLY A 47 0.66 -16.28 -3.80
N GLN A 48 0.32 -17.56 -3.99
CA GLN A 48 -1.02 -17.96 -4.46
C GLN A 48 -2.12 -17.60 -3.47
N ARG A 49 -1.87 -17.73 -2.16
CA ARG A 49 -2.78 -17.29 -1.12
C ARG A 49 -3.00 -15.79 -1.19
N CYS A 50 -1.93 -14.99 -1.31
CA CYS A 50 -2.01 -13.54 -1.45
C CYS A 50 -2.87 -13.11 -2.65
N LEU A 51 -2.72 -13.78 -3.80
CA LEU A 51 -3.55 -13.52 -4.99
C LEU A 51 -5.03 -13.85 -4.76
N THR A 52 -5.31 -14.99 -4.12
CA THR A 52 -6.68 -15.40 -3.79
C THR A 52 -7.32 -14.39 -2.82
N ASP A 53 -6.59 -13.98 -1.81
CA ASP A 53 -7.01 -13.02 -0.81
C ASP A 53 -7.28 -11.64 -1.40
N LEU A 54 -6.43 -11.19 -2.32
CA LEU A 54 -6.65 -9.95 -3.09
C LEU A 54 -7.97 -10.03 -3.86
N GLY A 55 -8.22 -11.14 -4.57
CA GLY A 55 -9.46 -11.34 -5.32
C GLY A 55 -10.72 -11.29 -4.44
N ILE A 56 -10.67 -11.82 -3.22
CA ILE A 56 -11.76 -11.74 -2.24
C ILE A 56 -12.02 -10.28 -1.87
N ASP A 57 -10.97 -9.51 -1.58
CA ASP A 57 -11.08 -8.13 -1.14
C ASP A 57 -11.53 -7.20 -2.28
N GLU A 58 -11.05 -7.41 -3.50
CA GLU A 58 -11.54 -6.72 -4.70
C GLU A 58 -13.03 -6.97 -4.95
N ASN A 59 -13.46 -8.23 -4.85
CA ASN A 59 -14.89 -8.56 -4.99
C ASN A 59 -15.74 -7.90 -3.91
N SER A 60 -15.27 -7.84 -2.67
CA SER A 60 -16.02 -7.23 -1.56
C SER A 60 -16.30 -5.76 -1.77
N ARG A 61 -15.41 -5.01 -2.45
CA ARG A 61 -15.50 -3.57 -2.68
C ARG A 61 -16.00 -3.17 -4.09
N LYS A 62 -16.41 -4.13 -4.90
CA LYS A 62 -16.78 -3.90 -6.30
C LYS A 62 -17.81 -2.80 -6.49
N ASP A 63 -18.90 -2.81 -5.70
CA ASP A 63 -19.98 -1.81 -5.81
C ASP A 63 -19.51 -0.41 -5.38
N TRP A 64 -18.63 -0.35 -4.37
CA TRP A 64 -17.99 0.88 -3.97
C TRP A 64 -17.09 1.44 -5.09
N LEU A 65 -16.35 0.58 -5.78
CA LEU A 65 -15.45 0.99 -6.87
C LEU A 65 -16.25 1.55 -8.07
N VAL A 66 -17.41 1.00 -8.38
CA VAL A 66 -18.34 1.57 -9.39
C VAL A 66 -18.77 2.98 -8.97
N SER A 67 -19.13 3.17 -7.72
CA SER A 67 -19.49 4.48 -7.17
C SER A 67 -18.33 5.47 -7.19
N TYR A 68 -17.13 5.03 -6.82
CA TYR A 68 -15.89 5.78 -6.88
C TYR A 68 -15.61 6.34 -8.28
N ARG A 69 -15.67 5.50 -9.31
CA ARG A 69 -15.48 5.92 -10.70
C ARG A 69 -16.55 6.92 -11.14
N LYS A 70 -17.80 6.72 -10.72
CA LYS A 70 -18.88 7.68 -10.99
C LYS A 70 -18.64 9.05 -10.36
N TRP A 71 -18.07 9.10 -9.14
CA TRP A 71 -17.73 10.37 -8.50
C TRP A 71 -16.59 11.09 -9.21
N LEU A 72 -15.57 10.35 -9.64
CA LEU A 72 -14.48 10.90 -10.46
C LEU A 72 -14.98 11.44 -11.80
N ASP A 73 -15.80 10.67 -12.53
CA ASP A 73 -16.43 11.11 -13.78
C ASP A 73 -17.23 12.41 -13.58
N THR A 74 -17.94 12.49 -12.45
CA THR A 74 -18.74 13.69 -12.12
C THR A 74 -17.84 14.88 -11.82
N ALA A 75 -16.74 14.69 -11.08
CA ALA A 75 -15.77 15.75 -10.78
C ALA A 75 -15.04 16.22 -12.03
N MET A 76 -14.67 15.31 -12.92
CA MET A 76 -14.02 15.61 -14.20
C MET A 76 -15.01 16.12 -15.28
N GLN A 77 -16.30 16.19 -14.95
CA GLN A 77 -17.35 16.60 -15.88
C GLN A 77 -17.39 15.77 -17.17
N VAL A 78 -17.16 14.48 -17.08
CA VAL A 78 -17.19 13.56 -18.22
C VAL A 78 -18.60 13.58 -18.85
N ALA A 79 -18.69 14.10 -20.05
CA ALA A 79 -19.96 14.20 -20.77
C ALA A 79 -20.45 12.81 -21.20
N LYS A 80 -21.65 12.43 -20.76
CA LYS A 80 -22.30 11.20 -21.23
C LYS A 80 -23.25 11.55 -22.36
N SER A 81 -23.24 10.76 -23.44
CA SER A 81 -24.19 10.93 -24.53
C SER A 81 -25.64 10.84 -24.02
N LYS A 82 -26.44 11.81 -24.34
CA LYS A 82 -27.83 11.93 -23.89
C LYS A 82 -28.76 11.95 -25.08
N THR A 83 -29.72 11.02 -25.07
CA THR A 83 -30.76 10.93 -26.12
C THR A 83 -32.12 11.38 -25.63
N THR A 84 -32.28 11.64 -24.35
CA THR A 84 -33.51 12.08 -23.70
C THR A 84 -33.39 13.53 -23.22
N PRO A 85 -34.45 14.37 -23.31
CA PRO A 85 -35.81 14.07 -23.82
C PRO A 85 -35.93 13.94 -25.33
N TRP A 86 -34.97 14.43 -26.12
CA TRP A 86 -34.84 14.28 -27.57
C TRP A 86 -33.36 14.23 -28.00
N PRO A 87 -33.05 13.64 -29.16
CA PRO A 87 -31.70 13.66 -29.72
C PRO A 87 -31.21 15.12 -29.93
N GLY A 88 -30.01 15.44 -29.46
CA GLY A 88 -29.45 16.80 -29.52
C GLY A 88 -29.91 17.75 -28.40
N ALA A 89 -30.63 17.25 -27.39
CA ALA A 89 -30.94 18.03 -26.19
C ALA A 89 -29.68 18.51 -25.50
N ALA A 90 -29.71 19.73 -24.94
CA ALA A 90 -28.58 20.30 -24.22
C ALA A 90 -28.11 19.37 -23.07
N ASN A 91 -26.82 19.09 -23.03
CA ASN A 91 -26.17 18.28 -21.99
C ASN A 91 -25.26 19.19 -21.15
N VAL A 92 -25.89 20.05 -20.34
CA VAL A 92 -25.15 20.97 -19.46
C VAL A 92 -24.83 20.28 -18.14
N ILE A 93 -23.54 20.24 -17.80
CA ILE A 93 -23.07 19.74 -16.52
C ILE A 93 -22.64 20.97 -15.68
N VAL A 94 -23.24 21.10 -14.51
CA VAL A 94 -22.87 22.17 -13.56
C VAL A 94 -21.77 21.62 -12.63
N PRO A 95 -20.57 22.24 -12.59
CA PRO A 95 -19.40 21.72 -11.87
C PRO A 95 -19.46 21.95 -10.37
N ILE A 96 -20.56 21.59 -9.70
CA ILE A 96 -20.76 21.84 -8.27
C ILE A 96 -19.72 21.08 -7.42
N LEU A 97 -19.49 19.81 -7.73
CA LEU A 97 -18.53 18.97 -7.00
C LEU A 97 -17.12 19.48 -7.16
N THR A 98 -16.70 19.79 -8.37
CA THR A 98 -15.37 20.34 -8.67
C THR A 98 -15.16 21.68 -7.97
N THR A 99 -16.15 22.57 -8.02
CA THR A 99 -16.09 23.87 -7.34
C THR A 99 -15.96 23.70 -5.83
N ALA A 100 -16.74 22.80 -5.23
CA ALA A 100 -16.68 22.52 -3.80
C ALA A 100 -15.31 21.92 -3.40
N SER A 101 -14.76 21.02 -4.21
CA SER A 101 -13.44 20.44 -4.00
C SER A 101 -12.34 21.50 -4.04
N ILE A 102 -12.35 22.37 -5.03
CA ILE A 102 -11.38 23.50 -5.15
C ILE A 102 -11.52 24.45 -3.96
N GLN A 103 -12.73 24.77 -3.53
CA GLN A 103 -12.94 25.64 -2.35
C GLN A 103 -12.44 25.00 -1.05
N PHE A 104 -12.63 23.70 -0.88
CA PHE A 104 -12.06 22.96 0.24
C PHE A 104 -10.53 23.01 0.20
N HIS A 105 -9.96 22.66 -0.95
CA HIS A 105 -8.52 22.67 -1.18
C HIS A 105 -7.91 24.06 -0.88
N ALA A 106 -8.47 25.13 -1.43
CA ALA A 106 -7.98 26.51 -1.24
C ALA A 106 -7.96 26.95 0.22
N ARG A 107 -8.75 26.33 1.09
CA ARG A 107 -8.76 26.61 2.54
C ARG A 107 -7.85 25.67 3.32
N ALA A 108 -7.78 24.40 2.92
CA ALA A 108 -7.03 23.39 3.63
C ALA A 108 -5.53 23.45 3.34
N TYR A 109 -5.15 23.73 2.09
CA TYR A 109 -3.76 23.77 1.67
C TYR A 109 -2.91 24.78 2.47
N PRO A 110 -3.27 26.08 2.56
CA PRO A 110 -2.47 27.02 3.33
C PRO A 110 -2.47 26.72 4.83
N ALA A 111 -3.50 26.04 5.36
CA ALA A 111 -3.52 25.66 6.76
C ALA A 111 -2.55 24.51 7.10
N ILE A 112 -2.21 23.68 6.10
CA ILE A 112 -1.35 22.50 6.28
C ILE A 112 0.06 22.76 5.77
N VAL A 113 0.21 23.31 4.56
CA VAL A 113 1.49 23.43 3.87
C VAL A 113 2.16 24.78 4.10
N ASP A 114 1.40 25.87 3.98
CA ASP A 114 1.92 27.24 4.09
C ASP A 114 1.92 27.78 5.54
N ASN A 115 2.08 26.87 6.49
CA ASN A 115 2.13 27.26 7.90
C ASN A 115 3.58 27.54 8.30
N ALA A 116 3.88 28.72 8.80
CA ALA A 116 5.21 29.10 9.29
C ALA A 116 5.78 28.13 10.35
N GLN A 117 4.95 27.31 10.96
CA GLN A 117 5.32 26.27 11.90
C GLN A 117 4.68 24.93 11.48
N LEU A 118 5.19 24.37 10.38
CA LEU A 118 4.67 23.14 9.75
C LEU A 118 4.57 21.96 10.74
N VAL A 119 5.57 21.81 11.60
CA VAL A 119 5.61 20.79 12.63
C VAL A 119 5.80 21.44 14.00
N LYS A 120 4.97 21.05 14.98
CA LYS A 120 5.10 21.48 16.37
C LYS A 120 5.26 20.28 17.29
N VAL A 121 6.40 20.20 17.95
CA VAL A 121 6.68 19.16 18.94
C VAL A 121 6.27 19.64 20.33
N LYS A 122 5.51 18.83 21.05
CA LYS A 122 5.09 19.09 22.43
C LYS A 122 5.88 18.20 23.40
N ALA A 123 6.66 18.78 24.27
CA ALA A 123 7.31 18.05 25.33
C ALA A 123 6.27 17.57 26.37
N LEU A 124 6.33 16.29 26.76
CA LEU A 124 5.48 15.70 27.80
C LEU A 124 6.20 15.69 29.17
N GLY A 125 5.42 15.84 30.25
CA GLY A 125 5.89 15.84 31.62
C GLY A 125 6.45 17.20 32.08
N PRO A 126 7.20 17.22 33.19
CA PRO A 126 7.78 18.47 33.72
C PRO A 126 8.67 19.14 32.68
N GLN A 127 8.37 20.40 32.42
CA GLN A 127 9.11 21.20 31.43
C GLN A 127 10.29 21.90 32.08
N ASN A 128 11.41 21.89 31.41
CA ASN A 128 12.58 22.69 31.68
C ASN A 128 13.08 23.31 30.37
N GLU A 129 13.99 24.25 30.47
CA GLU A 129 14.53 24.98 29.32
C GLU A 129 15.20 24.07 28.29
N ASP A 130 15.95 23.05 28.74
CA ASP A 130 16.60 22.07 27.87
C ASP A 130 15.62 21.23 27.05
N LYS A 131 14.48 20.84 27.65
CA LYS A 131 13.44 20.07 26.95
C LYS A 131 12.73 20.94 25.92
N SER A 132 12.49 22.22 26.23
CA SER A 132 11.90 23.15 25.26
C SER A 132 12.83 23.37 24.07
N ALA A 133 14.10 23.68 24.32
CA ALA A 133 15.09 23.86 23.27
C ALA A 133 15.29 22.59 22.41
N ARG A 134 15.17 21.40 23.02
CA ARG A 134 15.20 20.14 22.27
C ARG A 134 13.96 19.96 21.40
N ALA A 135 12.75 20.30 21.91
CA ALA A 135 11.51 20.21 21.16
C ALA A 135 11.52 21.15 19.95
N ASP A 136 12.07 22.37 20.10
CA ASP A 136 12.22 23.33 19.01
C ASP A 136 13.17 22.79 17.91
N ARG A 137 14.35 22.27 18.28
CA ARG A 137 15.27 21.66 17.32
C ARG A 137 14.65 20.48 16.57
N ILE A 138 13.83 19.65 17.25
CA ILE A 138 13.14 18.53 16.59
C ILE A 138 12.06 19.07 15.63
N SER A 139 11.32 20.11 16.05
CA SER A 139 10.33 20.76 15.18
C SER A 139 10.96 21.29 13.89
N ASP A 140 12.07 22.01 14.02
CA ASP A 140 12.81 22.58 12.89
C ASP A 140 13.36 21.49 11.96
N HIS A 141 13.95 20.44 12.53
CA HIS A 141 14.46 19.31 11.75
C HIS A 141 13.35 18.55 11.01
N MET A 142 12.22 18.29 11.65
CA MET A 142 11.09 17.62 11.01
C MET A 142 10.45 18.50 9.93
N ALA A 143 10.37 19.80 10.14
CA ALA A 143 9.91 20.74 9.13
C ALA A 143 10.84 20.72 7.91
N TRP A 144 12.15 20.78 8.12
CA TRP A 144 13.16 20.67 7.06
C TRP A 144 13.05 19.33 6.31
N GLN A 145 12.86 18.20 7.00
CA GLN A 145 12.65 16.91 6.33
C GLN A 145 11.45 16.93 5.39
N LEU A 146 10.34 17.54 5.79
CA LEU A 146 9.14 17.60 4.96
C LEU A 146 9.26 18.54 3.76
N THR A 147 10.00 19.66 3.91
CA THR A 147 10.08 20.69 2.86
C THR A 147 11.26 20.49 1.90
N GLU A 148 12.41 20.00 2.44
CA GLU A 148 13.66 19.95 1.67
C GLU A 148 14.09 18.50 1.34
N ASP A 149 13.97 17.59 2.32
CA ASP A 149 14.41 16.19 2.15
C ASP A 149 13.38 15.34 1.38
N MET A 150 12.10 15.72 1.46
CA MET A 150 10.98 15.03 0.81
C MET A 150 10.29 15.92 -0.25
N PRO A 151 10.90 16.16 -1.41
CA PRO A 151 10.43 17.17 -2.39
C PRO A 151 9.02 16.86 -2.94
N SER A 152 8.60 15.59 -2.95
CA SER A 152 7.26 15.18 -3.38
C SER A 152 6.18 15.40 -2.30
N TRP A 153 6.54 15.67 -1.03
CA TRP A 153 5.58 15.73 0.07
C TRP A 153 4.51 16.80 -0.13
N GLU A 154 4.90 17.96 -0.60
CA GLU A 154 4.00 19.09 -0.88
C GLU A 154 3.04 18.76 -2.02
N GLU A 155 3.57 18.28 -3.15
CA GLU A 155 2.77 17.90 -4.33
C GLU A 155 1.77 16.78 -4.00
N GLU A 156 2.20 15.77 -3.27
CA GLU A 156 1.35 14.67 -2.84
C GLU A 156 0.29 15.12 -1.81
N THR A 157 0.60 16.13 -0.99
CA THR A 157 -0.37 16.74 -0.09
C THR A 157 -1.41 17.56 -0.86
N ASP A 158 -0.98 18.29 -1.89
CA ASP A 158 -1.86 19.03 -2.78
C ASP A 158 -2.87 18.11 -3.47
N ARG A 159 -2.40 17.03 -4.08
CA ARG A 159 -3.25 16.00 -4.71
C ARG A 159 -4.23 15.37 -3.72
N LEU A 160 -3.75 15.02 -2.52
CA LEU A 160 -4.56 14.43 -1.46
C LEU A 160 -5.72 15.35 -1.06
N LEU A 161 -5.44 16.63 -0.84
CA LEU A 161 -6.44 17.61 -0.45
C LEU A 161 -7.48 17.89 -1.55
N LEU A 162 -7.09 17.79 -2.81
CA LEU A 162 -8.00 17.92 -3.93
C LEU A 162 -8.92 16.70 -4.08
N MET A 163 -8.38 15.50 -3.87
CA MET A 163 -9.11 14.24 -4.06
C MET A 163 -10.03 13.90 -2.88
N LEU A 164 -9.66 14.26 -1.67
CA LEU A 164 -10.38 13.92 -0.45
C LEU A 164 -11.86 14.31 -0.47
N PRO A 165 -12.29 15.51 -0.89
CA PRO A 165 -13.70 15.88 -0.92
C PRO A 165 -14.50 15.14 -2.00
N ILE A 166 -13.84 14.66 -3.05
CA ILE A 166 -14.47 13.95 -4.17
C ILE A 166 -14.80 12.51 -3.78
N ILE A 167 -13.85 11.85 -3.13
CA ILE A 167 -13.88 10.40 -2.87
C ILE A 167 -14.30 10.08 -1.43
N GLY A 168 -14.04 11.01 -0.50
CA GLY A 168 -14.35 10.83 0.92
C GLY A 168 -13.26 10.10 1.71
N CYS A 169 -12.33 9.41 1.07
CA CYS A 169 -11.16 8.79 1.69
C CYS A 169 -9.97 8.82 0.74
N VAL A 170 -8.79 9.04 1.28
CA VAL A 170 -7.51 8.92 0.58
C VAL A 170 -6.50 8.25 1.49
N PHE A 171 -5.54 7.58 0.90
CA PHE A 171 -4.50 6.86 1.63
C PHE A 171 -3.17 7.55 1.40
N ARG A 172 -2.32 7.54 2.42
CA ARG A 172 -0.97 8.04 2.35
C ARG A 172 -0.03 6.99 2.89
N LYS A 173 0.96 6.61 2.11
CA LYS A 173 2.02 5.71 2.50
C LYS A 173 3.28 6.52 2.76
N THR A 174 3.91 6.26 3.90
CA THR A 174 5.18 6.88 4.25
C THR A 174 6.16 5.77 4.62
N TRP A 175 7.34 5.77 3.97
CA TRP A 175 8.39 4.77 4.20
C TRP A 175 9.76 5.38 3.95
N PHE A 176 10.80 4.67 4.35
CA PHE A 176 12.17 4.99 3.98
C PHE A 176 12.52 4.25 2.68
N ASP A 177 12.88 4.97 1.63
CA ASP A 177 13.37 4.36 0.38
C ASP A 177 14.89 4.11 0.49
N PRO A 178 15.33 2.85 0.53
CA PRO A 178 16.75 2.53 0.67
C PRO A 178 17.54 2.81 -0.62
N VAL A 179 16.92 2.90 -1.79
CA VAL A 179 17.56 3.28 -3.07
C VAL A 179 17.91 4.75 -3.04
N GLU A 180 16.92 5.59 -2.74
CA GLU A 180 17.08 7.04 -2.67
C GLU A 180 17.67 7.52 -1.33
N ARG A 181 17.71 6.65 -0.32
CA ARG A 181 18.18 6.90 1.05
C ARG A 181 17.49 8.07 1.73
N ARG A 182 16.21 8.22 1.48
CA ARG A 182 15.37 9.27 2.06
C ARG A 182 13.99 8.76 2.44
N ASN A 183 13.30 9.52 3.26
CA ASN A 183 11.90 9.29 3.54
C ASN A 183 11.05 9.70 2.32
N VAL A 184 10.08 8.87 1.98
CA VAL A 184 9.13 9.10 0.89
C VAL A 184 7.73 9.09 1.48
N SER A 185 6.88 9.98 1.01
CA SER A 185 5.47 10.03 1.41
C SER A 185 4.61 10.31 0.20
N GLU A 186 3.85 9.32 -0.24
CA GLU A 186 3.05 9.37 -1.46
C GLU A 186 1.57 9.16 -1.15
N MET A 187 0.72 9.77 -1.95
CA MET A 187 -0.70 9.48 -1.95
C MET A 187 -0.94 8.17 -2.71
N VAL A 188 -1.57 7.22 -2.06
CA VAL A 188 -2.00 5.97 -2.71
C VAL A 188 -3.44 6.13 -3.15
N SER A 189 -3.69 5.88 -4.44
CA SER A 189 -5.06 5.88 -4.98
C SER A 189 -5.91 4.85 -4.26
N ALA A 190 -7.15 5.21 -3.93
CA ALA A 190 -8.10 4.28 -3.37
C ALA A 190 -8.46 3.12 -4.33
N GLU A 191 -8.16 3.25 -5.61
CA GLU A 191 -8.27 2.17 -6.60
C GLU A 191 -7.15 1.14 -6.44
N ASP A 192 -5.92 1.59 -6.17
CA ASP A 192 -4.74 0.73 -6.02
C ASP A 192 -4.55 0.21 -4.59
N PHE A 193 -5.17 0.84 -3.58
CA PHE A 193 -5.14 0.37 -2.21
C PHE A 193 -6.36 -0.48 -1.90
N VAL A 194 -6.17 -1.79 -1.78
CA VAL A 194 -7.22 -2.79 -1.64
C VAL A 194 -7.36 -3.21 -0.20
N VAL A 195 -8.53 -2.95 0.38
CA VAL A 195 -8.94 -3.38 1.72
C VAL A 195 -10.32 -3.99 1.63
N ASN A 196 -10.60 -4.97 2.45
CA ASN A 196 -11.93 -5.56 2.53
C ASN A 196 -12.98 -4.48 2.88
N TYR A 197 -14.09 -4.46 2.15
CA TYR A 197 -15.15 -3.43 2.31
C TYR A 197 -15.70 -3.35 3.74
N TRP A 198 -15.70 -4.45 4.46
CA TRP A 198 -16.23 -4.53 5.83
C TRP A 198 -15.22 -4.17 6.91
N ALA A 199 -13.97 -3.88 6.54
CA ALA A 199 -12.95 -3.46 7.50
C ALA A 199 -13.30 -2.10 8.12
N LYS A 200 -13.31 -2.04 9.45
CA LYS A 200 -13.59 -0.80 10.20
C LYS A 200 -12.35 0.09 10.34
N SER A 201 -11.19 -0.52 10.40
CA SER A 201 -9.90 0.17 10.48
C SER A 201 -8.79 -0.70 9.91
N LEU A 202 -7.65 -0.09 9.54
CA LEU A 202 -6.47 -0.83 9.09
C LEU A 202 -5.85 -1.69 10.19
N LYS A 203 -6.11 -1.39 11.46
CA LYS A 203 -5.61 -2.17 12.60
C LYS A 203 -6.38 -3.47 12.79
N ASP A 204 -7.68 -3.46 12.47
CA ASP A 204 -8.58 -4.58 12.71
C ASP A 204 -8.75 -5.46 11.47
N THR A 205 -8.25 -5.02 10.31
CA THR A 205 -8.31 -5.80 9.08
C THR A 205 -7.25 -6.91 9.12
N PRO A 206 -7.59 -8.13 8.67
CA PRO A 206 -6.62 -9.22 8.60
C PRO A 206 -5.50 -8.95 7.59
N ARG A 207 -5.78 -8.12 6.57
CA ARG A 207 -4.83 -7.79 5.51
C ARG A 207 -5.25 -6.51 4.77
N TYR A 208 -4.29 -5.90 4.11
CA TYR A 208 -4.48 -4.88 3.09
C TYR A 208 -3.41 -5.03 2.02
N SER A 209 -3.74 -4.65 0.80
CA SER A 209 -2.87 -4.82 -0.35
C SER A 209 -2.73 -3.51 -1.12
N GLN A 210 -1.56 -3.30 -1.70
CA GLN A 210 -1.30 -2.20 -2.64
C GLN A 210 -0.86 -2.77 -3.98
N ILE A 211 -1.48 -2.31 -5.05
CA ILE A 211 -1.08 -2.63 -6.41
C ILE A 211 -0.02 -1.61 -6.84
N LEU A 212 1.18 -2.10 -7.11
CA LEU A 212 2.33 -1.31 -7.53
C LEU A 212 2.64 -1.60 -8.99
N ARG A 213 3.07 -0.57 -9.72
CA ARG A 213 3.46 -0.70 -11.13
C ARG A 213 4.87 -0.15 -11.30
N PHE A 214 5.79 -0.98 -11.75
CA PHE A 214 7.18 -0.60 -11.96
C PHE A 214 7.62 -0.84 -13.39
N TYR A 215 8.45 0.05 -13.88
CA TYR A 215 9.16 -0.19 -15.13
C TYR A 215 10.25 -1.27 -14.95
N PRO A 216 10.59 -2.02 -15.99
CA PRO A 216 11.60 -3.08 -15.89
C PRO A 216 12.95 -2.61 -15.33
N HIS A 217 13.38 -1.39 -15.67
CA HIS A 217 14.62 -0.83 -15.15
C HIS A 217 14.58 -0.56 -13.64
N GLN A 218 13.43 -0.12 -13.10
CA GLN A 218 13.24 0.11 -11.66
C GLN A 218 13.27 -1.20 -10.87
N VAL A 219 12.72 -2.28 -11.45
CA VAL A 219 12.79 -3.62 -10.86
C VAL A 219 14.25 -4.09 -10.81
N LYS A 220 14.97 -3.94 -11.92
CA LYS A 220 16.39 -4.34 -12.00
C LYS A 220 17.27 -3.56 -11.02
N GLU A 221 16.99 -2.28 -10.83
CA GLU A 221 17.70 -1.43 -9.87
C GLU A 221 17.54 -1.97 -8.44
N ARG A 222 16.30 -2.32 -8.04
CA ARG A 222 16.02 -2.87 -6.70
C ARG A 222 16.65 -4.25 -6.49
N ILE A 223 16.67 -5.10 -7.51
CA ILE A 223 17.36 -6.39 -7.46
C ILE A 223 18.87 -6.18 -7.34
N THR A 224 19.44 -5.28 -8.14
CA THR A 224 20.88 -4.98 -8.10
C THR A 224 21.32 -4.35 -6.75
N ALA A 225 20.44 -3.57 -6.14
CA ALA A 225 20.65 -3.00 -4.81
C ALA A 225 20.49 -4.05 -3.67
N GLY A 226 20.10 -5.29 -3.98
CA GLY A 226 19.87 -6.35 -3.00
C GLY A 226 18.59 -6.19 -2.18
N LEU A 227 17.68 -5.32 -2.60
CA LEU A 227 16.40 -5.07 -1.91
C LEU A 227 15.34 -6.11 -2.26
N TRP A 228 15.40 -6.62 -3.48
CA TRP A 228 14.47 -7.61 -3.99
C TRP A 228 15.21 -8.86 -4.43
N ARG A 229 14.60 -10.02 -4.19
CA ARG A 229 15.11 -11.30 -4.67
C ARG A 229 15.01 -11.36 -6.19
N ASP A 230 16.04 -11.84 -6.85
CA ASP A 230 15.99 -12.14 -8.29
C ASP A 230 15.20 -13.44 -8.51
N ILE A 231 13.97 -13.30 -8.98
CA ILE A 231 13.07 -14.42 -9.33
C ILE A 231 13.15 -14.80 -10.82
N GLY A 232 14.17 -14.31 -11.52
CA GLY A 232 14.30 -14.41 -12.95
C GLY A 232 13.59 -13.27 -13.68
N THR A 233 13.78 -13.19 -14.99
CA THR A 233 13.24 -12.10 -15.80
C THR A 233 11.70 -12.19 -15.83
N VAL A 234 11.03 -11.39 -15.01
CA VAL A 234 9.60 -11.18 -15.12
C VAL A 234 9.38 -10.32 -16.35
N LEU A 235 9.25 -10.95 -17.50
CA LEU A 235 8.80 -10.26 -18.71
C LEU A 235 7.29 -10.03 -18.58
N PRO A 236 6.78 -8.87 -19.01
CA PRO A 236 5.35 -8.68 -19.18
C PRO A 236 4.83 -9.85 -20.04
N SER A 237 3.76 -10.51 -19.57
CA SER A 237 3.20 -11.64 -20.32
C SER A 237 2.85 -11.18 -21.74
N ASP A 238 3.26 -11.93 -22.76
CA ASP A 238 3.03 -11.61 -24.17
C ASP A 238 1.54 -11.39 -24.51
N ASP A 239 0.63 -11.94 -23.71
CA ASP A 239 -0.82 -11.80 -23.87
C ASP A 239 -1.34 -10.37 -23.69
N ARG A 240 -0.59 -9.47 -23.03
CA ARG A 240 -1.00 -8.07 -22.84
C ARG A 240 -0.48 -7.10 -23.90
N ARG A 241 0.41 -7.55 -24.79
CA ARG A 241 0.95 -6.72 -25.87
C ARG A 241 -0.10 -6.31 -26.92
N ASN A 242 -1.29 -6.91 -26.90
CA ASN A 242 -2.32 -6.65 -27.90
C ASN A 242 -3.41 -5.66 -27.47
N GLU A 243 -3.43 -5.17 -26.23
CA GLU A 243 -4.57 -4.35 -25.74
C GLU A 243 -4.33 -2.85 -25.67
N SER A 244 -3.09 -2.36 -25.66
CA SER A 244 -2.80 -0.94 -25.89
C SER A 244 -1.36 -0.71 -26.31
N SER A 245 -1.16 0.07 -27.36
CA SER A 245 0.16 0.49 -27.88
C SER A 245 0.93 1.44 -26.96
N ASP A 246 0.39 1.76 -25.79
CA ASP A 246 0.92 2.69 -24.78
C ASP A 246 1.47 2.02 -23.52
N ASP A 247 1.44 0.67 -23.43
CA ASP A 247 1.94 -0.04 -22.27
C ASP A 247 3.44 -0.34 -22.48
N ASP A 248 4.30 0.50 -21.92
CA ASP A 248 5.76 0.36 -21.93
C ASP A 248 6.27 -0.90 -21.17
N GLY A 249 5.41 -1.90 -21.00
CA GLY A 249 5.75 -3.16 -20.33
C GLY A 249 5.85 -3.01 -18.83
N LEU A 250 4.99 -2.22 -18.22
CA LEU A 250 4.87 -2.10 -16.76
C LEU A 250 4.64 -3.46 -16.11
N ILE A 251 5.44 -3.76 -15.10
CA ILE A 251 5.33 -4.96 -14.30
C ILE A 251 4.48 -4.63 -13.06
N VAL A 252 3.42 -5.43 -12.86
CA VAL A 252 2.51 -5.26 -11.72
C VAL A 252 3.00 -6.10 -10.55
N PHE A 253 3.16 -5.47 -9.41
CA PHE A 253 3.46 -6.10 -8.13
C PHE A 253 2.31 -5.88 -7.15
N ILE A 254 2.14 -6.83 -6.25
CA ILE A 254 1.19 -6.73 -5.16
C ILE A 254 1.99 -6.74 -3.86
N GLU A 255 1.95 -5.63 -3.16
CA GLU A 255 2.46 -5.54 -1.80
C GLU A 255 1.30 -5.82 -0.85
N GLN A 256 1.38 -6.89 -0.07
CA GLN A 256 0.32 -7.26 0.86
C GLN A 256 0.88 -7.32 2.28
N HIS A 257 0.22 -6.59 3.18
CA HIS A 257 0.43 -6.69 4.61
C HIS A 257 -0.66 -7.57 5.20
N CYS A 258 -0.28 -8.71 5.74
CA CYS A 258 -1.23 -9.68 6.26
C CYS A 258 -0.66 -10.41 7.47
N ARG A 259 -1.51 -11.15 8.16
CA ARG A 259 -1.11 -12.07 9.22
C ARG A 259 -1.04 -13.46 8.63
N ILE A 260 0.12 -14.09 8.69
CA ILE A 260 0.37 -15.42 8.19
C ILE A 260 0.86 -16.27 9.36
N ASP A 261 0.31 -17.47 9.50
CA ASP A 261 0.83 -18.53 10.34
C ASP A 261 1.88 -19.28 9.51
N LEU A 262 3.15 -19.09 9.82
CA LEU A 262 4.27 -19.71 9.14
C LEU A 262 4.68 -21.03 9.78
N GLY A 263 4.37 -21.18 11.07
CA GLY A 263 4.70 -22.35 11.84
C GLY A 263 3.62 -23.43 11.84
N ASP A 264 2.45 -23.15 11.27
CA ASP A 264 1.25 -24.00 11.30
C ASP A 264 0.85 -24.41 12.74
N ASP A 265 1.12 -23.52 13.71
CA ASP A 265 0.83 -23.71 15.13
C ASP A 265 -0.54 -23.11 15.54
N GLY A 266 -1.26 -22.49 14.61
CA GLY A 266 -2.56 -21.86 14.80
C GLY A 266 -2.48 -20.41 15.30
N TYR A 267 -1.29 -19.84 15.42
CA TYR A 267 -1.06 -18.45 15.81
C TYR A 267 -0.38 -17.69 14.68
N PRO A 268 -1.07 -16.73 14.02
CA PRO A 268 -0.48 -15.98 12.94
C PRO A 268 0.58 -15.00 13.46
N GLU A 269 1.78 -15.06 12.91
CA GLU A 269 2.82 -14.09 13.10
C GLU A 269 2.44 -12.79 12.39
N ILE A 270 2.86 -11.67 12.97
CA ILE A 270 2.65 -10.35 12.39
C ILE A 270 3.82 -10.06 11.45
N SER A 271 3.53 -9.94 10.18
CA SER A 271 4.48 -9.43 9.18
C SER A 271 4.42 -7.89 9.11
#